data_d39e4b1d266ff82778761e18f5114c08
#
_entry.id   d39e4b1d266ff82778761e18f5114c08
#
_cell.length_a   1.000
_cell.length_b   1.000
_cell.length_c   1.000
_cell.angle_alpha   90.00
_cell.angle_beta   90.00
_cell.angle_gamma   90.00
#
_symmetry.space_group_name_H-M   'P 1'
#
loop_
_entity.id
_entity.type
_entity.pdbx_description
1 polymer ?
#
loop_
_entity_poly.entity_id
_entity_poly.type
_entity_poly.pdbx_seq_one_letter_code
_entity_poly.pdbx_strand_id
1 'polypeptide(L)'
;MTRFWWVRHGPTHRKELIGWTDAEADLSDAAGLRRLSSHLPSEAPVISSDLLRCRATAEAILGQRALLGHLPELREIHFGDWEGRPPAELAEAEPKLSEEFWTSPGDIALPGGESW
;
A
#
# COMPACT_ATOMS: atom_id res chain seq x y z
N MET A 1 19.99 10.18 -15.18
CA MET A 1 19.18 8.97 -14.89
C MET A 1 18.27 9.26 -13.72
N THR A 2 16.99 8.98 -13.85
CA THR A 2 16.01 9.15 -12.77
C THR A 2 16.07 7.94 -11.84
N ARG A 3 16.09 8.18 -10.53
CA ARG A 3 16.01 7.12 -9.51
C ARG A 3 14.69 7.25 -8.77
N PHE A 4 14.02 6.11 -8.57
CA PHE A 4 12.80 6.01 -7.78
C PHE A 4 13.11 5.30 -6.46
N TRP A 5 12.61 5.87 -5.37
CA TRP A 5 12.69 5.31 -4.03
C TRP A 5 11.29 4.89 -3.61
N TRP A 6 11.08 3.60 -3.53
CA TRP A 6 9.79 3.05 -3.17
C TRP A 6 9.69 2.88 -1.67
N VAL A 7 8.73 3.53 -1.07
CA VAL A 7 8.48 3.47 0.37
C VAL A 7 7.11 2.85 0.61
N ARG A 8 7.09 1.77 1.37
CA ARG A 8 5.85 1.16 1.82
C ARG A 8 5.28 1.96 2.99
N HIS A 9 3.95 2.09 3.05
CA HIS A 9 3.28 2.70 4.19
C HIS A 9 3.60 1.98 5.51
N GLY A 10 3.44 2.67 6.64
CA GLY A 10 3.58 2.09 7.97
C GLY A 10 2.60 0.93 8.21
N PRO A 11 2.85 0.10 9.24
CA PRO A 11 2.04 -1.08 9.49
C PRO A 11 0.60 -0.71 9.85
N THR A 12 -0.36 -1.48 9.33
CA THR A 12 -1.78 -1.33 9.66
C THR A 12 -2.23 -2.33 10.73
N HIS A 13 -1.40 -3.34 11.05
CA HIS A 13 -1.71 -4.46 11.93
C HIS A 13 -2.95 -5.27 11.51
N ARG A 14 -3.42 -5.08 10.28
CA ARG A 14 -4.51 -5.85 9.69
C ARG A 14 -3.99 -7.16 9.11
N LYS A 15 -4.72 -8.23 9.35
CA LYS A 15 -4.41 -9.57 8.81
C LYS A 15 -5.24 -9.91 7.58
N GLU A 16 -6.35 -9.22 7.41
CA GLU A 16 -7.21 -9.28 6.23
C GLU A 16 -6.61 -8.52 5.05
N LEU A 17 -7.07 -8.81 3.85
CA LEU A 17 -6.68 -8.07 2.65
C LEU A 17 -7.17 -6.63 2.71
N ILE A 18 -6.28 -5.71 2.45
CA ILE A 18 -6.56 -4.29 2.43
C ILE A 18 -5.98 -3.70 1.14
N GLY A 19 -6.83 -3.39 0.19
CA GLY A 19 -6.47 -2.66 -1.01
C GLY A 19 -6.96 -1.22 -0.92
N TRP A 20 -8.20 -0.98 -1.31
CA TRP A 20 -8.82 0.34 -1.23
C TRP A 20 -9.48 0.63 0.12
N THR A 21 -9.62 -0.37 1.00
CA THR A 21 -10.04 -0.12 2.38
C THR A 21 -9.12 0.92 3.03
N ASP A 22 -9.70 1.98 3.57
CA ASP A 22 -8.93 3.14 4.04
C ASP A 22 -8.50 2.97 5.50
N ALA A 23 -7.62 2.00 5.72
CA ALA A 23 -7.08 1.69 7.04
C ALA A 23 -5.95 2.65 7.43
N GLU A 24 -5.89 2.99 8.71
CA GLU A 24 -4.82 3.82 9.27
C GLU A 24 -3.51 3.04 9.42
N ALA A 25 -2.38 3.73 9.25
CA ALA A 25 -1.07 3.20 9.58
C ALA A 25 -0.71 3.52 11.03
N ASP A 26 -0.04 2.58 11.69
CA ASP A 26 0.60 2.84 12.98
C ASP A 26 1.96 3.51 12.74
N LEU A 27 2.07 4.78 13.08
CA LEU A 27 3.28 5.59 12.94
C LEU A 27 3.96 5.84 14.29
N SER A 28 3.73 4.99 15.28
CA SER A 28 4.29 5.16 16.64
C SER A 28 5.80 4.92 16.71
N ASP A 29 6.39 4.19 15.74
CA ASP A 29 7.85 4.01 15.66
C ASP A 29 8.52 5.28 15.10
N ALA A 30 8.56 6.32 15.89
CA ALA A 30 9.14 7.59 15.50
C ALA A 30 10.64 7.48 15.15
N ALA A 31 11.37 6.62 15.83
CA ALA A 31 12.80 6.38 15.55
C ALA A 31 12.99 5.72 14.18
N GLY A 32 12.17 4.73 13.85
CA GLY A 32 12.18 4.09 12.53
C GLY A 32 11.86 5.05 11.39
N LEU A 33 10.85 5.89 11.57
CA LEU A 33 10.48 6.91 10.60
C LEU A 33 11.60 7.94 10.38
N ARG A 34 12.28 8.35 11.44
CA ARG A 34 13.45 9.24 11.33
C ARG A 34 14.61 8.59 10.59
N ARG A 35 14.91 7.32 10.87
CA ARG A 35 15.95 6.58 10.15
C ARG A 35 15.62 6.48 8.67
N LEU A 36 14.39 6.15 8.33
CA LEU A 36 13.93 6.08 6.93
C LEU A 36 14.06 7.42 6.24
N SER A 37 13.55 8.49 6.85
CA SER A 37 13.65 9.84 6.27
C SER A 37 15.10 10.27 6.06
N SER A 38 15.99 9.94 6.98
CA SER A 38 17.42 10.25 6.87
C SER A 38 18.13 9.45 5.79
N HIS A 39 17.65 8.24 5.50
CA HIS A 39 18.20 7.39 4.43
C HIS A 39 17.81 7.86 3.04
N LEU A 40 16.65 8.46 2.90
CA LEU A 40 16.14 8.95 1.62
C LEU A 40 16.82 10.26 1.20
N PRO A 41 17.00 10.50 -0.10
CA PRO A 41 17.59 11.77 -0.57
C PRO A 41 16.78 12.97 -0.07
N SER A 42 17.49 13.97 0.48
CA SER A 42 16.86 15.16 1.08
C SER A 42 16.14 16.05 0.06
N GLU A 43 16.56 15.99 -1.18
CA GLU A 43 16.04 16.83 -2.27
C GLU A 43 14.98 16.11 -3.14
N ALA A 44 14.73 14.83 -2.89
CA ALA A 44 13.78 14.07 -3.69
C ALA A 44 12.34 14.51 -3.38
N PRO A 45 11.56 14.94 -4.37
CA PRO A 45 10.15 15.21 -4.13
C PRO A 45 9.38 13.94 -3.79
N VAL A 46 8.31 14.10 -3.02
CA VAL A 46 7.48 13.00 -2.53
C VAL A 46 6.12 13.03 -3.23
N ILE A 47 5.67 11.86 -3.63
CA ILE A 47 4.33 11.64 -4.13
C ILE A 47 3.78 10.37 -3.47
N SER A 48 2.50 10.32 -3.16
CA SER A 48 1.92 9.16 -2.51
C SER A 48 0.55 8.79 -3.07
N SER A 49 0.08 7.61 -2.73
CA SER A 49 -1.34 7.28 -2.82
C SER A 49 -2.16 8.21 -1.92
N ASP A 50 -3.42 8.40 -2.26
CA ASP A 50 -4.36 9.20 -1.48
C ASP A 50 -4.98 8.44 -0.30
N LEU A 51 -4.74 7.13 -0.17
CA LEU A 51 -5.21 6.36 0.97
C LEU A 51 -4.55 6.83 2.26
N LEU A 52 -5.31 6.83 3.35
CA LEU A 52 -4.91 7.42 4.63
C LEU A 52 -3.55 6.89 5.12
N ARG A 53 -3.32 5.58 5.07
CA ARG A 53 -2.04 4.98 5.49
C ARG A 53 -0.84 5.49 4.69
N CYS A 54 -1.04 5.77 3.41
CA CYS A 54 0.02 6.26 2.53
C CYS A 54 0.27 7.75 2.74
N ARG A 55 -0.80 8.53 2.84
CA ARG A 55 -0.71 9.98 3.11
C ARG A 55 0.01 10.24 4.43
N ALA A 56 -0.44 9.56 5.49
CA ALA A 56 0.13 9.75 6.82
C ALA A 56 1.61 9.34 6.86
N THR A 57 1.99 8.24 6.22
CA THR A 57 3.39 7.83 6.12
C THR A 57 4.22 8.83 5.33
N ALA A 58 3.72 9.29 4.19
CA ALA A 58 4.41 10.30 3.38
C ALA A 58 4.65 11.58 4.18
N GLU A 59 3.65 12.07 4.89
CA GLU A 59 3.76 13.26 5.74
C GLU A 59 4.78 13.06 6.87
N ALA A 60 4.81 11.87 7.47
CA ALA A 60 5.74 11.55 8.56
C ALA A 60 7.21 11.55 8.14
N ILE A 61 7.51 11.19 6.89
CA ILE A 61 8.89 11.17 6.38
C ILE A 61 9.25 12.38 5.51
N LEU A 62 8.29 13.29 5.31
CA LEU A 62 8.42 14.39 4.35
C LEU A 62 9.63 15.29 4.63
N GLY A 63 9.83 15.69 5.89
CA GLY A 63 10.86 16.66 6.23
C GLY A 63 10.66 17.94 5.44
N GLN A 64 11.72 18.41 4.77
CA GLN A 64 11.67 19.62 3.94
C GLN A 64 11.50 19.33 2.44
N ARG A 65 11.19 18.10 2.09
CA ARG A 65 10.94 17.71 0.68
C ARG A 65 9.65 18.33 0.15
N ALA A 66 9.62 18.58 -1.14
CA ALA A 66 8.38 19.00 -1.79
C ALA A 66 7.40 17.82 -1.88
N LEU A 67 6.16 18.04 -1.46
CA LEU A 67 5.07 17.10 -1.66
C LEU A 67 4.36 17.44 -2.97
N LEU A 68 4.42 16.55 -3.95
CA LEU A 68 3.80 16.77 -5.27
C LEU A 68 2.30 16.48 -5.26
N GLY A 69 1.85 15.61 -4.38
CA GLY A 69 0.43 15.30 -4.23
C GLY A 69 0.16 13.90 -3.71
N HIS A 70 -1.12 13.63 -3.53
CA HIS A 70 -1.67 12.33 -3.16
C HIS A 70 -2.59 11.89 -4.29
N LEU A 71 -2.25 10.80 -4.96
CA LEU A 71 -2.91 10.37 -6.20
C LEU A 71 -3.63 9.03 -6.03
N PRO A 72 -4.91 8.93 -6.44
CA PRO A 72 -5.62 7.65 -6.43
C PRO A 72 -5.01 6.61 -7.38
N GLU A 73 -4.31 7.03 -8.41
CA GLU A 73 -3.60 6.14 -9.35
C GLU A 73 -2.47 5.35 -8.69
N LEU A 74 -2.02 5.78 -7.50
CA LEU A 74 -0.99 5.09 -6.73
C LEU A 74 -1.56 4.18 -5.63
N ARG A 75 -2.87 3.96 -5.61
CA ARG A 75 -3.48 3.03 -4.67
C ARG A 75 -2.99 1.61 -4.90
N GLU A 76 -3.04 0.82 -3.82
CA GLU A 76 -2.98 -0.63 -3.89
C GLU A 76 -4.10 -1.15 -4.81
N ILE A 77 -3.95 -2.35 -5.35
CA ILE A 77 -4.99 -3.00 -6.12
C ILE A 77 -6.30 -3.06 -5.31
N HIS A 78 -7.43 -2.86 -5.98
CA HIS A 78 -8.74 -3.04 -5.39
C HIS A 78 -9.06 -4.53 -5.31
N PHE A 79 -9.15 -5.08 -4.10
CA PHE A 79 -9.46 -6.49 -3.92
C PHE A 79 -10.94 -6.84 -4.05
N GLY A 80 -11.80 -5.89 -4.38
CA GLY A 80 -13.22 -6.13 -4.60
C GLY A 80 -13.90 -6.81 -3.42
N ASP A 81 -14.60 -7.91 -3.69
CA ASP A 81 -15.31 -8.68 -2.67
C ASP A 81 -14.39 -9.33 -1.62
N TRP A 82 -13.08 -9.36 -1.90
CA TRP A 82 -12.09 -9.90 -0.96
C TRP A 82 -11.57 -8.86 0.04
N GLU A 83 -11.91 -7.58 -0.14
CA GLU A 83 -11.54 -6.55 0.83
C GLU A 83 -12.03 -6.93 2.24
N GLY A 84 -11.15 -6.81 3.21
CA GLY A 84 -11.47 -7.08 4.62
C GLY A 84 -11.57 -8.57 4.99
N ARG A 85 -11.23 -9.47 4.08
CA ARG A 85 -11.28 -10.92 4.35
C ARG A 85 -9.88 -11.50 4.51
N PRO A 86 -9.68 -12.41 5.48
CA PRO A 86 -8.38 -13.06 5.67
C PRO A 86 -8.01 -13.98 4.48
N PRO A 87 -6.74 -14.00 4.05
CA PRO A 87 -6.32 -14.89 2.95
C PRO A 87 -6.60 -16.37 3.18
N ALA A 88 -6.48 -16.85 4.41
CA ALA A 88 -6.79 -18.26 4.75
C ALA A 88 -8.24 -18.61 4.50
N GLU A 89 -9.16 -17.71 4.84
CA GLU A 89 -10.60 -17.88 4.58
C GLU A 89 -10.88 -17.94 3.07
N LEU A 90 -10.22 -17.09 2.30
CA LEU A 90 -10.37 -17.04 0.83
C LEU A 90 -9.83 -18.30 0.17
N ALA A 91 -8.71 -18.83 0.66
CA ALA A 91 -8.15 -20.08 0.17
C ALA A 91 -9.09 -21.28 0.42
N GLU A 92 -9.85 -21.26 1.50
CA GLU A 92 -10.86 -22.30 1.78
C GLU A 92 -12.14 -22.10 0.97
N ALA A 93 -12.62 -20.86 0.87
CA ALA A 93 -13.88 -20.55 0.19
C ALA A 93 -13.78 -20.61 -1.33
N GLU A 94 -12.67 -20.14 -1.88
CA GLU A 94 -12.43 -20.00 -3.32
C GLU A 94 -11.02 -20.48 -3.69
N PRO A 95 -10.68 -21.76 -3.46
CA PRO A 95 -9.30 -22.25 -3.57
C PRO A 95 -8.69 -22.07 -4.97
N LYS A 96 -9.47 -22.31 -6.00
CA LYS A 96 -9.01 -22.18 -7.39
C LYS A 96 -8.68 -20.73 -7.73
N LEU A 97 -9.61 -19.81 -7.46
CA LEU A 97 -9.41 -18.40 -7.74
C LEU A 97 -8.25 -17.83 -6.90
N SER A 98 -8.16 -18.24 -5.63
CA SER A 98 -7.08 -17.83 -4.74
C SER A 98 -5.71 -18.27 -5.28
N GLU A 99 -5.58 -19.52 -5.68
CA GLU A 99 -4.35 -20.03 -6.29
C GLU A 99 -4.00 -19.28 -7.58
N GLU A 100 -4.94 -19.17 -8.50
CA GLU A 100 -4.72 -18.49 -9.78
C GLU A 100 -4.32 -17.03 -9.60
N PHE A 101 -5.01 -16.31 -8.74
CA PHE A 101 -4.73 -14.88 -8.49
C PHE A 101 -3.32 -14.64 -7.95
N TRP A 102 -2.85 -15.47 -7.01
CA TRP A 102 -1.53 -15.28 -6.40
C TRP A 102 -0.37 -15.86 -7.20
N THR A 103 -0.61 -16.91 -7.99
CA THR A 103 0.45 -17.59 -8.72
C THR A 103 0.57 -17.17 -10.19
N SER A 104 -0.49 -16.61 -10.76
CA SER A 104 -0.54 -16.22 -12.17
C SER A 104 -1.01 -14.75 -12.28
N PRO A 105 -0.21 -13.79 -11.79
CA PRO A 105 -0.59 -12.37 -11.89
C PRO A 105 -0.76 -11.95 -13.35
N GLY A 106 -1.78 -11.12 -13.61
CA GLY A 106 -2.10 -10.67 -14.96
C GLY A 106 -3.57 -10.31 -15.10
N ASP A 107 -4.29 -11.03 -15.96
CA ASP A 107 -5.66 -10.68 -16.35
C ASP A 107 -6.76 -11.19 -15.39
N ILE A 108 -6.38 -11.92 -14.34
CA ILE A 108 -7.34 -12.45 -13.37
C ILE A 108 -7.75 -11.34 -12.41
N ALA A 109 -8.99 -10.86 -12.55
CA ALA A 109 -9.59 -9.90 -11.64
C ALA A 109 -10.40 -10.60 -10.55
N LEU A 110 -10.33 -10.08 -9.33
CA LEU A 110 -11.23 -10.50 -8.26
C LEU A 110 -12.64 -9.96 -8.50
N PRO A 111 -13.70 -10.66 -8.04
CA PRO A 111 -15.05 -10.16 -8.18
C PRO A 111 -15.21 -8.75 -7.60
N GLY A 112 -15.65 -7.80 -8.45
CA GLY A 112 -15.78 -6.39 -8.08
C GLY A 112 -14.47 -5.64 -7.88
N GLY A 113 -13.33 -6.26 -8.21
CA GLY A 113 -11.99 -5.71 -8.02
C GLY A 113 -11.18 -5.61 -9.29
N GLU A 114 -9.88 -5.48 -9.11
CA GLU A 114 -8.90 -5.32 -10.19
C GLU A 114 -8.07 -6.59 -10.39
N SER A 115 -7.43 -6.69 -11.55
CA SER A 115 -6.34 -7.64 -11.82
C SER A 115 -4.99 -6.97 -11.56
N TRP A 116 -3.94 -7.78 -11.46
CA TRP A 116 -2.56 -7.27 -11.35
C TRP A 116 -2.10 -6.53 -12.60
#